data_4c1cba791d172acacf4bf56d36f67a1a
#
_entry.id   4c1cba791d172acacf4bf56d36f67a1a
#
_cell.length_a   1.000
_cell.length_b   1.000
_cell.length_c   1.000
_cell.angle_alpha   90.00
_cell.angle_beta   90.00
_cell.angle_gamma   90.00
#
_symmetry.space_group_name_H-M   'P 1'
#
loop_
_entity.id
_entity.type
_entity.pdbx_description
1 polymer ?
#
loop_
_entity_poly.entity_id
_entity_poly.type
_entity_poly.pdbx_seq_one_letter_code
_entity_poly.pdbx_strand_id
1 'polypeptide(L)'
;MVFFQQIWEVFSTSKYILLLLEGFRTTFVIALGASVLGLILGSIVAMVKIAAQKNKRKMMIPEFICNVYISVIRGTPVALQLFIMAFAILAIRGFPLEITAILTFGINSGAYVAESLRGGIQSVDAGQTE
;
A
#
# COMPACT_ATOMS: atom_id res chain seq x y z
N MET A 1 4.16 -28.48 29.37
CA MET A 1 3.63 -27.60 30.45
C MET A 1 4.26 -26.21 30.46
N VAL A 2 5.57 -26.07 30.28
CA VAL A 2 6.28 -24.76 30.30
C VAL A 2 5.75 -23.78 29.24
N PHE A 3 5.45 -24.24 28.02
CA PHE A 3 4.94 -23.41 26.94
C PHE A 3 3.59 -22.75 27.25
N PHE A 4 2.64 -23.49 27.82
CA PHE A 4 1.34 -22.95 28.23
C PHE A 4 1.43 -21.96 29.38
N GLN A 5 2.35 -22.20 30.34
CA GLN A 5 2.60 -21.26 31.42
C GLN A 5 3.19 -19.94 30.92
N GLN A 6 4.13 -19.98 29.96
CA GLN A 6 4.69 -18.79 29.35
C GLN A 6 3.63 -17.98 28.58
N ILE A 7 2.75 -18.64 27.83
CA ILE A 7 1.63 -17.98 27.15
C ILE A 7 0.72 -17.32 28.20
N TRP A 8 0.36 -18.03 29.26
CA TRP A 8 -0.50 -17.50 30.32
C TRP A 8 0.12 -16.28 31.02
N GLU A 9 1.40 -16.28 31.28
CA GLU A 9 2.13 -15.13 31.85
C GLU A 9 2.08 -13.90 30.95
N VAL A 10 2.21 -14.09 29.63
CA VAL A 10 2.09 -12.99 28.66
C VAL A 10 0.70 -12.35 28.72
N PHE A 11 -0.36 -13.15 28.79
CA PHE A 11 -1.72 -12.62 28.86
C PHE A 11 -2.16 -12.17 30.26
N SER A 12 -1.47 -12.59 31.31
CA SER A 12 -1.81 -12.21 32.69
C SER A 12 -1.05 -10.97 33.19
N THR A 13 0.03 -10.59 32.52
CA THR A 13 0.86 -9.47 32.96
C THR A 13 0.43 -8.19 32.24
N SER A 14 -0.06 -7.21 32.99
CA SER A 14 -0.52 -5.90 32.47
C SER A 14 0.45 -5.23 31.49
N LYS A 15 1.77 -5.38 31.71
CA LYS A 15 2.80 -4.83 30.84
C LYS A 15 2.74 -5.40 29.42
N TYR A 16 2.54 -6.70 29.27
CA TYR A 16 2.47 -7.35 27.95
C TYR A 16 1.16 -7.05 27.25
N ILE A 17 0.07 -6.91 27.98
CA ILE A 17 -1.22 -6.47 27.42
C ILE A 17 -1.11 -5.06 26.86
N LEU A 18 -0.48 -4.14 27.57
CA LEU A 18 -0.26 -2.77 27.07
C LEU A 18 0.59 -2.75 25.81
N LEU A 19 1.67 -3.54 25.76
CA LEU A 19 2.50 -3.67 24.54
C LEU A 19 1.71 -4.24 23.36
N LEU A 20 0.84 -5.22 23.59
CA LEU A 20 -0.04 -5.78 22.55
C LEU A 20 -1.02 -4.74 22.05
N LEU A 21 -1.66 -3.97 22.93
CA LEU A 21 -2.60 -2.91 22.56
C LEU A 21 -1.90 -1.80 21.74
N GLU A 22 -0.70 -1.41 22.15
CA GLU A 22 0.11 -0.44 21.39
C GLU A 22 0.50 -0.98 20.01
N GLY A 23 0.89 -2.24 19.90
CA GLY A 23 1.14 -2.92 18.64
C GLY A 23 -0.09 -2.96 17.73
N PHE A 24 -1.26 -3.28 18.29
CA PHE A 24 -2.54 -3.22 17.55
C PHE A 24 -2.83 -1.81 17.05
N ARG A 25 -2.71 -0.80 17.92
CA ARG A 25 -2.92 0.60 17.54
C ARG A 25 -2.01 0.98 16.37
N THR A 26 -0.72 0.72 16.47
CA THR A 26 0.26 1.02 15.41
C THR A 26 -0.09 0.31 14.11
N THR A 27 -0.45 -0.98 14.18
CA THR A 27 -0.88 -1.75 13.01
C THR A 27 -2.11 -1.13 12.33
N PHE A 28 -3.13 -0.74 13.12
CA PHE A 28 -4.32 -0.10 12.58
C PHE A 28 -4.03 1.25 11.93
N VAL A 29 -3.20 2.08 12.55
CA VAL A 29 -2.80 3.39 12.01
C VAL A 29 -2.09 3.21 10.67
N ILE A 30 -1.11 2.29 10.60
CA ILE A 30 -0.39 2.00 9.36
C ILE A 30 -1.34 1.45 8.29
N ALA A 31 -2.18 0.48 8.64
CA ALA A 31 -3.10 -0.15 7.70
C ALA A 31 -4.11 0.85 7.12
N LEU A 32 -4.75 1.67 7.96
CA LEU A 32 -5.70 2.69 7.53
C LEU A 32 -5.01 3.76 6.67
N GLY A 33 -3.88 4.30 7.13
CA GLY A 33 -3.13 5.30 6.41
C GLY A 33 -2.66 4.81 5.04
N ALA A 34 -2.11 3.59 4.99
CA ALA A 34 -1.69 2.97 3.73
C ALA A 34 -2.86 2.67 2.79
N SER A 35 -4.02 2.25 3.33
CA SER A 35 -5.22 1.99 2.54
C SER A 35 -5.76 3.26 1.89
N VAL A 36 -5.87 4.34 2.65
CA VAL A 36 -6.33 5.64 2.13
C VAL A 36 -5.38 6.15 1.05
N LEU A 37 -4.08 6.13 1.33
CA LEU A 37 -3.07 6.56 0.36
C LEU A 37 -3.09 5.69 -0.90
N GLY A 38 -3.19 4.37 -0.73
CA GLY A 38 -3.26 3.40 -1.84
C GLY A 38 -4.51 3.59 -2.70
N LEU A 39 -5.67 3.85 -2.09
CA LEU A 39 -6.90 4.15 -2.82
C LEU A 39 -6.78 5.44 -3.64
N ILE A 40 -6.23 6.50 -3.05
CA ILE A 40 -6.04 7.78 -3.76
C ILE A 40 -5.08 7.61 -4.94
N LEU A 41 -3.87 7.07 -4.70
CA LEU A 41 -2.87 6.87 -5.73
C LEU A 41 -3.35 5.90 -6.81
N GLY A 42 -3.94 4.78 -6.41
CA GLY A 42 -4.46 3.77 -7.34
C GLY A 42 -5.58 4.30 -8.21
N SER A 43 -6.48 5.11 -7.66
CA SER A 43 -7.55 5.76 -8.44
C SER A 43 -6.99 6.74 -9.47
N ILE A 44 -6.02 7.57 -9.10
CA ILE A 44 -5.37 8.51 -10.01
C ILE A 44 -4.70 7.74 -11.17
N VAL A 45 -3.90 6.73 -10.84
CA VAL A 45 -3.20 5.90 -11.84
C VAL A 45 -4.19 5.18 -12.77
N ALA A 46 -5.27 4.60 -12.21
CA ALA A 46 -6.33 3.98 -13.00
C ALA A 46 -6.98 4.96 -13.98
N MET A 47 -7.34 6.15 -13.51
CA MET A 47 -7.92 7.20 -14.36
C MET A 47 -6.99 7.61 -15.50
N VAL A 48 -5.69 7.79 -15.22
CA VAL A 48 -4.68 8.09 -16.25
C VAL A 48 -4.62 6.99 -17.31
N LYS A 49 -4.58 5.72 -16.88
CA LYS A 49 -4.53 4.58 -17.80
C LYS A 49 -5.80 4.43 -18.65
N ILE A 50 -6.97 4.70 -18.08
CA ILE A 50 -8.25 4.68 -18.83
C ILE A 50 -8.31 5.85 -19.82
N ALA A 51 -7.91 7.05 -19.41
CA ALA A 51 -7.86 8.21 -20.30
C ALA A 51 -6.88 8.01 -21.47
N ALA A 52 -5.76 7.33 -21.22
CA ALA A 52 -4.77 7.02 -22.26
C ALA A 52 -5.32 6.11 -23.36
N GLN A 53 -6.27 5.22 -23.06
CA GLN A 53 -6.92 4.39 -24.06
C GLN A 53 -7.75 5.21 -25.07
N LYS A 54 -8.36 6.31 -24.60
CA LYS A 54 -9.16 7.20 -25.46
C LYS A 54 -8.30 8.18 -26.26
N ASN A 55 -7.13 8.55 -25.77
CA ASN A 55 -6.28 9.57 -26.40
C ASN A 55 -4.78 9.23 -26.30
N LYS A 56 -4.37 8.16 -26.98
CA LYS A 56 -3.00 7.61 -26.93
C LYS A 56 -1.91 8.66 -27.19
N ARG A 57 -2.12 9.55 -28.16
CA ARG A 57 -1.08 10.50 -28.60
C ARG A 57 -0.75 11.55 -27.53
N LYS A 58 -1.77 12.01 -26.77
CA LYS A 58 -1.58 13.01 -25.70
C LYS A 58 -1.17 12.40 -24.36
N MET A 59 -1.52 11.15 -24.13
CA MET A 59 -1.35 10.47 -22.84
C MET A 59 -0.20 9.45 -22.84
N MET A 60 0.64 9.41 -23.88
CA MET A 60 1.74 8.44 -24.02
C MET A 60 2.74 8.53 -22.89
N ILE A 61 3.15 9.74 -22.49
CA ILE A 61 4.12 9.93 -21.40
C ILE A 61 3.51 9.60 -20.03
N PRO A 62 2.32 10.12 -19.64
CA PRO A 62 1.68 9.71 -18.38
C PRO A 62 1.40 8.21 -18.31
N GLU A 63 0.96 7.58 -19.39
CA GLU A 63 0.74 6.13 -19.44
C GLU A 63 2.03 5.35 -19.23
N PHE A 64 3.13 5.77 -19.85
CA PHE A 64 4.44 5.14 -19.67
C PHE A 64 4.90 5.21 -18.21
N ILE A 65 4.78 6.38 -17.57
CA ILE A 65 5.14 6.55 -16.14
C ILE A 65 4.29 5.62 -15.27
N CYS A 66 2.97 5.56 -15.49
CA CYS A 66 2.07 4.66 -14.76
C CYS A 66 2.45 3.19 -14.95
N ASN A 67 2.82 2.79 -16.16
CA ASN A 67 3.22 1.42 -16.45
C ASN A 67 4.54 1.06 -15.77
N VAL A 68 5.53 1.95 -15.78
CA VAL A 68 6.79 1.77 -15.04
C VAL A 68 6.53 1.64 -13.55
N TYR A 69 5.74 2.54 -12.97
CA TYR A 69 5.34 2.48 -11.57
C TYR A 69 4.72 1.13 -11.20
N ILE A 70 3.69 0.71 -11.93
CA ILE A 70 3.00 -0.55 -11.67
C ILE A 70 3.96 -1.75 -11.81
N SER A 71 4.78 -1.76 -12.87
CA SER A 71 5.70 -2.86 -13.14
C SER A 71 6.77 -3.00 -12.08
N VAL A 72 7.37 -1.89 -11.64
CA VAL A 72 8.42 -1.88 -10.60
C VAL A 72 7.84 -2.29 -9.26
N ILE A 73 6.72 -1.66 -8.86
CA ILE A 73 6.13 -1.91 -7.54
C ILE A 73 5.59 -3.33 -7.41
N ARG A 74 4.90 -3.84 -8.42
CA ARG A 74 4.36 -5.22 -8.41
C ARG A 74 5.41 -6.29 -8.72
N GLY A 75 6.50 -5.90 -9.36
CA GLY A 75 7.61 -6.80 -9.69
C GLY A 75 8.66 -6.96 -8.58
N THR A 76 8.57 -6.19 -7.50
CA THR A 76 9.52 -6.23 -6.40
C THR A 76 8.85 -6.58 -5.07
N PRO A 77 9.53 -7.33 -4.16
CA PRO A 77 8.99 -7.66 -2.84
C PRO A 77 8.75 -6.41 -2.00
N VAL A 78 7.57 -6.30 -1.37
CA VAL A 78 7.23 -5.15 -0.51
C VAL A 78 8.19 -4.97 0.66
N ALA A 79 8.75 -6.06 1.19
CA ALA A 79 9.77 -5.99 2.24
C ALA A 79 11.03 -5.25 1.76
N LEU A 80 11.48 -5.52 0.51
CA LEU A 80 12.60 -4.80 -0.08
C LEU A 80 12.29 -3.31 -0.25
N GLN A 81 11.07 -2.97 -0.71
CA GLN A 81 10.62 -1.58 -0.82
C GLN A 81 10.65 -0.88 0.54
N LEU A 82 10.20 -1.56 1.61
CA LEU A 82 10.22 -1.02 2.95
C LEU A 82 11.66 -0.74 3.43
N PHE A 83 12.60 -1.66 3.18
CA PHE A 83 14.02 -1.45 3.53
C PHE A 83 14.62 -0.28 2.75
N ILE A 84 14.36 -0.18 1.44
CA ILE A 84 14.86 0.94 0.62
C ILE A 84 14.29 2.27 1.14
N MET A 85 12.99 2.33 1.43
CA MET A 85 12.36 3.53 1.98
C MET A 85 12.95 3.90 3.34
N ALA A 86 13.10 2.95 4.25
CA ALA A 86 13.56 3.21 5.61
C ALA A 86 15.05 3.56 5.69
N PHE A 87 15.90 2.90 4.89
CA PHE A 87 17.35 3.00 5.05
C PHE A 87 18.06 3.79 3.95
N ALA A 88 17.41 4.05 2.82
CA ALA A 88 18.01 4.81 1.72
C ALA A 88 17.27 6.12 1.44
N ILE A 89 15.95 6.12 1.30
CA ILE A 89 15.20 7.30 0.87
C ILE A 89 14.81 8.19 2.05
N LEU A 90 14.24 7.61 3.10
CA LEU A 90 13.77 8.31 4.31
C LEU A 90 14.71 8.06 5.51
N ALA A 91 15.98 7.78 5.26
CA ALA A 91 17.03 7.60 6.27
C ALA A 91 17.40 8.91 7.00
N ILE A 92 16.39 9.74 7.26
CA ILE A 92 16.54 11.03 7.96
C ILE A 92 16.46 10.77 9.46
N ARG A 93 17.45 11.30 10.20
CA ARG A 93 17.51 11.12 11.65
C ARG A 93 16.22 11.65 12.32
N GLY A 94 15.52 10.78 13.03
CA GLY A 94 14.26 11.13 13.72
C GLY A 94 13.00 11.05 12.84
N PHE A 95 13.09 10.57 11.59
CA PHE A 95 11.90 10.35 10.77
C PHE A 95 11.09 9.16 11.29
N PRO A 96 9.76 9.32 11.51
CA PRO A 96 8.95 8.26 12.10
C PRO A 96 8.84 7.03 11.20
N LEU A 97 9.16 5.85 11.73
CA LEU A 97 9.05 4.58 11.00
C LEU A 97 7.61 4.24 10.61
N GLU A 98 6.62 4.68 11.41
CA GLU A 98 5.20 4.51 11.08
C GLU A 98 4.83 5.23 9.78
N ILE A 99 5.31 6.47 9.60
CA ILE A 99 5.08 7.24 8.36
C ILE A 99 5.79 6.56 7.19
N THR A 100 7.02 6.09 7.38
CA THR A 100 7.73 5.31 6.35
C THR A 100 6.94 4.08 5.92
N ALA A 101 6.37 3.35 6.87
CA ALA A 101 5.54 2.18 6.60
C ALA A 101 4.25 2.57 5.85
N ILE A 102 3.55 3.63 6.29
CA ILE A 102 2.34 4.13 5.61
C ILE A 102 2.64 4.49 4.15
N LEU A 103 3.71 5.23 3.91
CA LEU A 103 4.11 5.62 2.56
C LEU A 103 4.45 4.40 1.70
N THR A 104 5.26 3.48 2.22
CA THR A 104 5.67 2.29 1.48
C THR A 104 4.50 1.39 1.14
N PHE A 105 3.67 1.04 2.12
CA PHE A 105 2.52 0.19 1.91
C PHE A 105 1.43 0.89 1.08
N GLY A 106 1.27 2.20 1.21
CA GLY A 106 0.35 2.99 0.41
C GLY A 106 0.76 3.03 -1.07
N ILE A 107 2.04 3.27 -1.36
CA ILE A 107 2.58 3.21 -2.72
C ILE A 107 2.44 1.79 -3.29
N ASN A 108 2.75 0.77 -2.50
CA ASN A 108 2.57 -0.61 -2.92
C ASN A 108 1.11 -0.94 -3.22
N SER A 109 0.19 -0.66 -2.30
CA SER A 109 -1.27 -0.87 -2.49
C SER A 109 -1.81 -0.13 -3.69
N GLY A 110 -1.35 1.11 -3.94
CA GLY A 110 -1.79 1.92 -5.07
C GLY A 110 -1.59 1.26 -6.43
N ALA A 111 -0.48 0.53 -6.61
CA ALA A 111 -0.23 -0.20 -7.85
C ALA A 111 -1.22 -1.36 -8.06
N TYR A 112 -1.60 -2.07 -7.01
CA TYR A 112 -2.60 -3.14 -7.07
C TYR A 112 -4.02 -2.59 -7.26
N VAL A 113 -4.38 -1.54 -6.53
CA VAL A 113 -5.67 -0.84 -6.67
C VAL A 113 -5.84 -0.30 -8.09
N ALA A 114 -4.80 0.30 -8.68
CA ALA A 114 -4.84 0.82 -10.04
C ALA A 114 -5.21 -0.27 -11.06
N GLU A 115 -4.59 -1.43 -10.99
CA GLU A 115 -4.88 -2.54 -11.89
C GLU A 115 -6.26 -3.16 -11.63
N SER A 116 -6.67 -3.29 -10.37
CA SER A 116 -7.99 -3.80 -10.00
C SER A 116 -9.11 -2.89 -10.50
N LEU A 117 -8.98 -1.58 -10.30
CA LEU A 117 -9.95 -0.59 -10.81
C LEU A 117 -10.00 -0.57 -12.33
N ARG A 118 -8.84 -0.58 -12.99
CA ARG A 118 -8.78 -0.63 -14.45
C ARG A 118 -9.46 -1.90 -15.00
N GLY A 119 -9.14 -3.06 -14.43
CA GLY A 119 -9.74 -4.34 -14.81
C GLY A 119 -11.25 -4.37 -14.56
N GLY A 120 -11.70 -3.89 -13.39
CA GLY A 120 -13.12 -3.82 -13.05
C GLY A 120 -13.92 -2.91 -14.00
N ILE A 121 -13.41 -1.73 -14.32
CA ILE A 121 -14.08 -0.80 -15.24
C ILE A 121 -14.14 -1.39 -16.67
N GLN A 122 -13.10 -2.09 -17.10
CA GLN A 122 -13.06 -2.71 -18.42
C GLN A 122 -13.92 -3.97 -18.55
N SER A 123 -14.32 -4.58 -17.46
CA SER A 123 -15.20 -5.76 -17.44
C SER A 123 -16.68 -5.44 -17.56
N VAL A 124 -17.05 -4.15 -17.43
CA VAL A 124 -18.45 -3.70 -17.60
C VAL A 124 -18.81 -3.67 -19.07
N ASP A 125 -19.83 -4.44 -19.47
CA ASP A 125 -20.34 -4.47 -20.84
C ASP A 125 -20.85 -3.10 -21.28
N ALA A 126 -20.59 -2.73 -22.54
CA ALA A 126 -21.02 -1.46 -23.12
C ALA A 126 -22.55 -1.25 -23.02
N GLY A 127 -23.33 -2.32 -23.04
CA GLY A 127 -24.79 -2.29 -22.90
C GLY A 127 -25.31 -1.93 -21.50
N GLN A 128 -24.43 -1.87 -20.47
CA GLN A 128 -24.82 -1.43 -19.12
C GLN A 128 -24.55 0.06 -18.86
N THR A 129 -23.96 0.75 -19.84
CA THR A 129 -23.61 2.17 -19.74
C THR A 129 -24.56 3.09 -20.54
N GLU A 130 -25.57 2.53 -21.19
CA GLU A 130 -26.70 3.23 -21.79
C GLU A 130 -27.89 3.20 -20.79
#